data_64ae2c864d812b528279ed1d6c7a4523
#
_entry.id   64ae2c864d812b528279ed1d6c7a4523
#
_cell.length_a   1.000
_cell.length_b   1.000
_cell.length_c   1.000
_cell.angle_alpha   90.00
_cell.angle_beta   90.00
_cell.angle_gamma   90.00
#
_symmetry.space_group_name_H-M   'P 1'
#
loop_
_entity.id
_entity.type
_entity.pdbx_description
1 polymer ?
#
loop_
_entity_poly.entity_id
_entity_poly.type
_entity_poly.pdbx_seq_one_letter_code
_entity_poly.pdbx_strand_id
1 'polypeptide(L)'
;MSNNYLEVTNLKKSFGGLQAVNVQSIKLKKNELTSIIGPNGAGKTTFFDLISGFQDSDEGKVILNDKNITKSQPYKIARLGMVRTFQLTKVFDRMTVLENMMFSASKIDNDSFIKSLIKPPSQKNKEKDIKDKSFEIMKNLNIEHMASSYARELSGGQKKLLELGRSIINDPEILL
;
A
#
# COMPACT_ATOMS: atom_id res chain seq x y z
N MET A 1 -17.54 -15.17 14.25
CA MET A 1 -16.68 -14.09 13.75
C MET A 1 -16.51 -14.32 12.25
N SER A 2 -16.77 -13.34 11.41
CA SER A 2 -16.64 -13.51 9.96
C SER A 2 -15.17 -13.79 9.64
N ASN A 3 -14.90 -14.82 8.85
CA ASN A 3 -13.53 -15.17 8.43
C ASN A 3 -13.05 -14.25 7.29
N ASN A 4 -13.81 -13.20 6.98
CA ASN A 4 -13.56 -12.27 5.89
C ASN A 4 -12.80 -11.05 6.42
N TYR A 5 -11.69 -10.72 5.76
CA TYR A 5 -10.88 -9.57 6.12
C TYR A 5 -11.33 -8.28 5.40
N LEU A 6 -11.76 -8.40 4.15
CA LEU A 6 -12.39 -7.31 3.39
C LEU A 6 -13.75 -7.78 2.87
N GLU A 7 -14.78 -6.99 3.15
CA GLU A 7 -16.12 -7.21 2.62
C GLU A 7 -16.60 -5.96 1.89
N VAL A 8 -17.09 -6.14 0.67
CA VAL A 8 -17.69 -5.11 -0.18
C VAL A 8 -19.12 -5.53 -0.48
N THR A 9 -20.08 -4.66 -0.27
CA THR A 9 -21.50 -4.96 -0.47
C THR A 9 -22.18 -3.84 -1.23
N ASN A 10 -22.89 -4.17 -2.32
CA ASN A 10 -23.68 -3.27 -3.16
C ASN A 10 -22.93 -2.00 -3.58
N LEU A 11 -21.64 -2.12 -3.87
CA LEU A 11 -20.78 -0.99 -4.20
C LEU A 11 -21.07 -0.52 -5.63
N LYS A 12 -21.49 0.74 -5.75
CA LYS A 12 -21.81 1.35 -7.05
C LYS A 12 -21.06 2.65 -7.25
N LYS A 13 -20.71 2.91 -8.52
CA LYS A 13 -20.14 4.17 -8.97
C LYS A 13 -20.54 4.45 -10.41
N SER A 14 -21.06 5.65 -10.63
CA SER A 14 -21.40 6.15 -11.97
C SER A 14 -20.66 7.45 -12.26
N PHE A 15 -20.35 7.68 -13.52
CA PHE A 15 -19.80 8.91 -14.06
C PHE A 15 -20.72 9.42 -15.16
N GLY A 16 -21.45 10.49 -14.88
CA GLY A 16 -22.54 10.93 -15.77
C GLY A 16 -23.55 9.79 -15.98
N GLY A 17 -23.78 9.39 -17.22
CA GLY A 17 -24.68 8.28 -17.57
C GLY A 17 -24.06 6.88 -17.54
N LEU A 18 -22.75 6.74 -17.31
CA LEU A 18 -22.03 5.48 -17.36
C LEU A 18 -21.85 4.90 -15.94
N GLN A 19 -22.43 3.71 -15.70
CA GLN A 19 -22.17 2.93 -14.48
C GLN A 19 -20.81 2.22 -14.61
N ALA A 20 -19.79 2.73 -13.94
CA ALA A 20 -18.42 2.21 -14.00
C ALA A 20 -18.18 1.02 -13.06
N VAL A 21 -18.88 0.99 -11.90
CA VAL A 21 -18.78 -0.10 -10.93
C VAL A 21 -20.18 -0.47 -10.45
N ASN A 22 -20.46 -1.78 -10.44
CA ASN A 22 -21.67 -2.37 -9.87
C ASN A 22 -21.34 -3.74 -9.28
N VAL A 23 -20.91 -3.76 -8.04
CA VAL A 23 -20.48 -4.96 -7.32
C VAL A 23 -21.48 -5.31 -6.25
N GLN A 24 -22.15 -6.45 -6.37
CA GLN A 24 -23.12 -6.91 -5.38
C GLN A 24 -22.44 -7.36 -4.09
N SER A 25 -21.42 -8.23 -4.18
CA SER A 25 -20.69 -8.72 -3.02
C SER A 25 -19.31 -9.25 -3.44
N ILE A 26 -18.28 -8.83 -2.69
CA ILE A 26 -16.94 -9.41 -2.72
C ILE A 26 -16.52 -9.64 -1.28
N LYS A 27 -15.94 -10.82 -1.00
CA LYS A 27 -15.39 -11.18 0.32
C LYS A 27 -14.01 -11.75 0.12
N LEU A 28 -13.03 -11.12 0.77
CA LEU A 28 -11.64 -11.56 0.76
C LEU A 28 -11.25 -12.04 2.16
N LYS A 29 -10.57 -13.17 2.22
CA LYS A 29 -10.02 -13.71 3.47
C LYS A 29 -8.56 -13.34 3.62
N LYS A 30 -8.04 -13.48 4.84
CA LYS A 30 -6.60 -13.38 5.07
C LYS A 30 -5.84 -14.48 4.34
N ASN A 31 -4.60 -14.13 3.92
CA ASN A 31 -3.66 -15.05 3.26
C ASN A 31 -4.19 -15.64 1.94
N GLU A 32 -5.06 -14.93 1.25
CA GLU A 32 -5.53 -15.30 -0.08
C GLU A 32 -4.98 -14.31 -1.14
N LEU A 33 -4.53 -14.87 -2.26
CA LEU A 33 -4.24 -14.10 -3.47
C LEU A 33 -5.49 -14.06 -4.35
N THR A 34 -6.03 -12.87 -4.58
CA THR A 34 -7.23 -12.68 -5.40
C THR A 34 -6.90 -11.81 -6.60
N SER A 35 -7.32 -12.23 -7.79
CA SER A 35 -7.16 -11.45 -9.02
C SER A 35 -8.50 -10.94 -9.53
N ILE A 36 -8.53 -9.67 -9.97
CA ILE A 36 -9.66 -9.06 -10.69
C ILE A 36 -9.29 -9.00 -12.16
N ILE A 37 -10.01 -9.76 -12.99
CA ILE A 37 -9.75 -9.89 -14.42
C ILE A 37 -10.89 -9.26 -15.21
N GLY A 38 -10.56 -8.61 -16.32
CA GLY A 38 -11.53 -7.99 -17.22
C GLY A 38 -10.86 -7.08 -18.26
N PRO A 39 -11.56 -6.71 -19.33
CA PRO A 39 -11.02 -5.82 -20.36
C PRO A 39 -10.70 -4.42 -19.84
N ASN A 40 -10.02 -3.62 -20.68
CA ASN A 40 -9.84 -2.20 -20.38
C ASN A 40 -11.21 -1.51 -20.34
N GLY A 41 -11.37 -0.58 -19.38
CA GLY A 41 -12.66 0.08 -19.16
C GLY A 41 -13.67 -0.71 -18.30
N ALA A 42 -13.38 -1.94 -17.89
CA ALA A 42 -14.29 -2.74 -17.03
C ALA A 42 -14.43 -2.24 -15.58
N GLY A 43 -13.92 -1.06 -15.23
CA GLY A 43 -14.06 -0.48 -13.90
C GLY A 43 -13.08 -1.00 -12.83
N LYS A 44 -12.07 -1.83 -13.19
CA LYS A 44 -11.13 -2.41 -12.23
C LYS A 44 -10.39 -1.35 -11.41
N THR A 45 -9.82 -0.37 -12.07
CA THR A 45 -9.11 0.74 -11.39
C THR A 45 -10.07 1.54 -10.51
N THR A 46 -11.27 1.84 -11.01
CA THR A 46 -12.31 2.53 -10.24
C THR A 46 -12.70 1.74 -8.99
N PHE A 47 -12.84 0.41 -9.11
CA PHE A 47 -13.11 -0.44 -7.94
C PHE A 47 -12.00 -0.33 -6.88
N PHE A 48 -10.71 -0.41 -7.30
CA PHE A 48 -9.59 -0.21 -6.38
C PHE A 48 -9.56 1.21 -5.78
N ASP A 49 -9.91 2.24 -6.56
CA ASP A 49 -10.02 3.63 -6.06
C ASP A 49 -11.09 3.77 -4.99
N LEU A 50 -12.25 3.11 -5.17
CA LEU A 50 -13.35 3.13 -4.21
C LEU A 50 -12.98 2.46 -2.88
N ILE A 51 -12.41 1.24 -2.91
CA ILE A 51 -12.08 0.49 -1.69
C ILE A 51 -10.87 1.07 -0.95
N SER A 52 -9.99 1.79 -1.64
CA SER A 52 -8.82 2.44 -1.05
C SER A 52 -9.02 3.92 -0.70
N GLY A 53 -10.26 4.46 -0.90
CA GLY A 53 -10.65 5.80 -0.49
C GLY A 53 -10.11 6.93 -1.36
N PHE A 54 -9.56 6.61 -2.55
CA PHE A 54 -9.18 7.64 -3.54
C PHE A 54 -10.39 8.22 -4.27
N GLN A 55 -11.52 7.54 -4.19
CA GLN A 55 -12.79 7.97 -4.76
C GLN A 55 -13.96 7.54 -3.88
N ASP A 56 -15.00 8.37 -3.78
CA ASP A 56 -16.23 8.05 -3.07
C ASP A 56 -17.18 7.22 -3.93
N SER A 57 -17.74 6.17 -3.34
CA SER A 57 -18.83 5.40 -3.93
C SER A 57 -20.15 6.20 -3.87
N ASP A 58 -21.01 5.96 -4.84
CA ASP A 58 -22.38 6.50 -4.82
C ASP A 58 -23.25 5.73 -3.83
N GLU A 59 -23.11 4.39 -3.85
CA GLU A 59 -23.83 3.48 -2.96
C GLU A 59 -22.87 2.36 -2.47
N GLY A 60 -23.34 1.63 -1.46
CA GLY A 60 -22.70 0.42 -0.96
C GLY A 60 -21.85 0.63 0.27
N LYS A 61 -21.21 -0.45 0.69
CA LYS A 61 -20.46 -0.51 1.94
C LYS A 61 -19.16 -1.29 1.75
N VAL A 62 -18.10 -0.80 2.40
CA VAL A 62 -16.79 -1.45 2.45
C VAL A 62 -16.41 -1.63 3.92
N ILE A 63 -16.14 -2.87 4.31
CA ILE A 63 -15.73 -3.23 5.67
C ILE A 63 -14.35 -3.87 5.60
N LEU A 64 -13.42 -3.35 6.38
CA LEU A 64 -12.05 -3.87 6.54
C LEU A 64 -11.85 -4.29 8.00
N ASN A 65 -11.64 -5.58 8.23
CA ASN A 65 -11.45 -6.14 9.58
C ASN A 65 -12.51 -5.62 10.58
N ASP A 66 -13.78 -5.86 10.26
CA ASP A 66 -14.99 -5.43 11.01
C ASP A 66 -15.19 -3.90 11.14
N LYS A 67 -14.30 -3.08 10.55
CA LYS A 67 -14.42 -1.62 10.54
C LYS A 67 -15.00 -1.14 9.23
N ASN A 68 -16.03 -0.30 9.32
CA ASN A 68 -16.59 0.37 8.15
C ASN A 68 -15.61 1.47 7.68
N ILE A 69 -15.09 1.29 6.45
CA ILE A 69 -14.17 2.23 5.81
C ILE A 69 -14.78 2.95 4.61
N THR A 70 -16.08 2.80 4.39
CA THR A 70 -16.82 3.45 3.29
C THR A 70 -16.58 4.95 3.34
N LYS A 71 -16.14 5.54 2.22
CA LYS A 71 -15.78 6.97 2.09
C LYS A 71 -14.73 7.46 3.10
N SER A 72 -13.93 6.56 3.65
CA SER A 72 -12.80 6.93 4.51
C SER A 72 -11.65 7.47 3.68
N GLN A 73 -10.90 8.42 4.23
CA GLN A 73 -9.73 8.99 3.57
C GLN A 73 -8.61 7.93 3.41
N PRO A 74 -7.84 7.95 2.30
CA PRO A 74 -6.82 6.94 2.01
C PRO A 74 -5.82 6.71 3.14
N TYR A 75 -5.38 7.79 3.82
CA TYR A 75 -4.42 7.67 4.91
C TYR A 75 -4.99 6.93 6.13
N LYS A 76 -6.32 7.03 6.38
CA LYS A 76 -6.99 6.27 7.45
C LYS A 76 -7.04 4.79 7.11
N ILE A 77 -7.35 4.47 5.85
CA ILE A 77 -7.40 3.10 5.34
C ILE A 77 -6.00 2.47 5.39
N ALA A 78 -4.97 3.20 4.98
CA ALA A 78 -3.58 2.75 5.05
C ALA A 78 -3.14 2.43 6.50
N ARG A 79 -3.55 3.24 7.48
CA ARG A 79 -3.30 2.98 8.92
C ARG A 79 -4.01 1.73 9.45
N LEU A 80 -5.07 1.28 8.79
CA LEU A 80 -5.76 0.03 9.10
C LEU A 80 -5.12 -1.19 8.42
N GLY A 81 -4.00 -0.98 7.70
CA GLY A 81 -3.22 -2.06 7.09
C GLY A 81 -3.53 -2.35 5.62
N MET A 82 -4.40 -1.57 4.95
CA MET A 82 -4.61 -1.72 3.51
C MET A 82 -3.71 -0.74 2.75
N VAL A 83 -2.69 -1.26 2.07
CA VAL A 83 -1.74 -0.48 1.26
C VAL A 83 -2.01 -0.72 -0.22
N ARG A 84 -1.87 0.32 -1.03
CA ARG A 84 -2.03 0.24 -2.47
C ARG A 84 -0.73 0.62 -3.18
N THR A 85 -0.32 -0.21 -4.14
CA THR A 85 0.70 0.16 -5.13
C THR A 85 0.08 1.01 -6.23
N PHE A 86 0.88 1.83 -6.90
CA PHE A 86 0.43 2.68 -7.98
C PHE A 86 0.87 2.12 -9.33
N GLN A 87 0.06 2.35 -10.36
CA GLN A 87 0.36 1.93 -11.73
C GLN A 87 1.65 2.60 -12.27
N LEU A 88 1.90 3.85 -11.88
CA LEU A 88 3.15 4.55 -12.16
C LEU A 88 4.08 4.44 -10.96
N THR A 89 5.22 3.82 -11.17
CA THR A 89 6.23 3.59 -10.14
C THR A 89 6.73 4.91 -9.54
N LYS A 90 6.45 5.12 -8.26
CA LYS A 90 6.85 6.34 -7.52
C LYS A 90 8.00 6.01 -6.57
N VAL A 91 9.22 6.03 -7.08
CA VAL A 91 10.44 5.93 -6.26
C VAL A 91 11.09 7.29 -6.12
N PHE A 92 11.88 7.48 -5.09
CA PHE A 92 12.67 8.69 -4.90
C PHE A 92 13.98 8.56 -5.69
N ASP A 93 14.01 9.11 -6.89
CA ASP A 93 15.10 8.94 -7.87
C ASP A 93 16.49 9.34 -7.36
N ARG A 94 16.55 10.33 -6.43
CA ARG A 94 17.80 10.85 -5.85
C ARG A 94 18.23 10.14 -4.56
N MET A 95 17.48 9.14 -4.14
CA MET A 95 17.82 8.27 -3.00
C MET A 95 18.31 6.93 -3.53
N THR A 96 19.17 6.27 -2.78
CA THR A 96 19.57 4.88 -3.03
C THR A 96 18.39 3.93 -2.83
N VAL A 97 18.51 2.69 -3.30
CA VAL A 97 17.51 1.64 -3.09
C VAL A 97 17.27 1.43 -1.58
N LEU A 98 18.36 1.33 -0.81
CA LEU A 98 18.27 1.16 0.65
C LEU A 98 17.58 2.36 1.32
N GLU A 99 17.96 3.59 0.96
CA GLU A 99 17.32 4.80 1.50
C GLU A 99 15.84 4.88 1.17
N ASN A 100 15.44 4.49 -0.04
CA ASN A 100 14.03 4.38 -0.44
C ASN A 100 13.26 3.40 0.47
N MET A 101 13.86 2.25 0.76
CA MET A 101 13.26 1.25 1.66
C MET A 101 13.14 1.78 3.09
N MET A 102 14.23 2.29 3.66
CA MET A 102 14.26 2.81 5.03
C MET A 102 13.31 3.98 5.22
N PHE A 103 13.22 4.89 4.23
CA PHE A 103 12.29 6.02 4.28
C PHE A 103 10.83 5.54 4.36
N SER A 104 10.50 4.47 3.63
CA SER A 104 9.13 3.91 3.63
C SER A 104 8.78 3.16 4.92
N ALA A 105 9.78 2.62 5.63
CA ALA A 105 9.61 1.97 6.93
C ALA A 105 9.39 2.96 8.08
N SER A 106 9.78 4.21 7.91
CA SER A 106 9.58 5.22 8.93
C SER A 106 8.09 5.52 9.06
N LYS A 107 7.43 4.88 10.03
CA LYS A 107 6.10 5.32 10.47
C LYS A 107 6.24 6.77 10.91
N ILE A 108 5.57 7.67 10.21
CA ILE A 108 5.43 9.07 10.64
C ILE A 108 4.50 9.05 11.85
N ASP A 109 5.03 8.71 13.01
CA ASP A 109 4.40 9.05 14.27
C ASP A 109 4.42 10.58 14.36
N ASN A 110 3.26 11.20 14.35
CA ASN A 110 3.09 12.64 14.48
C ASN A 110 3.83 13.25 15.70
N ASP A 111 4.23 12.41 16.66
CA ASP A 111 5.05 12.79 17.82
C ASP A 111 6.56 12.90 17.52
N SER A 112 7.01 12.52 16.33
CA SER A 112 8.44 12.35 16.05
C SER A 112 9.14 13.65 15.64
N PHE A 113 8.41 14.68 15.17
CA PHE A 113 9.05 15.92 14.72
C PHE A 113 9.71 16.70 15.90
N ILE A 114 9.11 16.65 17.07
CA ILE A 114 9.66 17.30 18.28
C ILE A 114 10.74 16.39 18.93
N LYS A 115 10.61 15.07 18.83
CA LYS A 115 11.56 14.08 19.36
C LYS A 115 12.80 13.90 18.50
N SER A 116 12.79 14.29 17.24
CA SER A 116 13.96 14.20 16.35
C SER A 116 15.04 15.24 16.66
N LEU A 117 14.70 16.27 17.40
CA LEU A 117 15.67 17.28 17.90
C LEU A 117 16.51 16.79 19.09
N ILE A 118 16.07 15.72 19.77
CA ILE A 118 16.79 15.11 20.90
C ILE A 118 17.03 13.65 20.53
N LYS A 119 18.20 13.33 19.96
CA LYS A 119 18.59 11.96 19.57
C LYS A 119 18.81 11.08 20.82
N PRO A 120 17.82 10.29 21.29
CA PRO A 120 18.06 9.32 22.33
C PRO A 120 18.76 8.06 21.78
N PRO A 121 19.56 7.34 22.57
CA PRO A 121 20.27 6.12 22.15
C PRO A 121 19.37 5.01 21.60
N SER A 122 18.07 5.03 21.92
CA SER A 122 17.07 4.10 21.39
C SER A 122 16.79 4.24 19.88
N GLN A 123 17.18 5.34 19.22
CA GLN A 123 16.99 5.52 17.78
C GLN A 123 17.99 4.71 16.96
N LYS A 124 19.22 4.50 17.44
CA LYS A 124 20.23 3.70 16.72
C LYS A 124 19.79 2.24 16.55
N ASN A 125 19.13 1.67 17.56
CA ASN A 125 18.62 0.30 17.48
C ASN A 125 17.46 0.20 16.48
N LYS A 126 16.51 1.15 16.51
CA LYS A 126 15.40 1.19 15.54
C LYS A 126 15.87 1.37 14.09
N GLU A 127 16.87 2.22 13.87
CA GLU A 127 17.44 2.43 12.53
C GLU A 127 18.13 1.16 12.02
N LYS A 128 18.83 0.44 12.90
CA LYS A 128 19.42 -0.85 12.60
C LYS A 128 18.35 -1.89 12.24
N ASP A 129 17.29 -2.00 13.05
CA ASP A 129 16.20 -2.96 12.81
C ASP A 129 15.49 -2.68 11.47
N ILE A 130 15.25 -1.39 11.13
CA ILE A 130 14.69 -0.99 9.84
C ILE A 130 15.64 -1.35 8.70
N LYS A 131 16.93 -1.13 8.87
CA LYS A 131 17.94 -1.46 7.87
C LYS A 131 18.00 -2.97 7.64
N ASP A 132 18.04 -3.76 8.69
CA ASP A 132 18.09 -5.23 8.62
C ASP A 132 16.82 -5.78 7.93
N LYS A 133 15.63 -5.30 8.31
CA LYS A 133 14.37 -5.63 7.63
C LYS A 133 14.37 -5.21 6.15
N SER A 134 14.93 -4.04 5.84
CA SER A 134 15.06 -3.58 4.45
C SER A 134 15.91 -4.53 3.62
N PHE A 135 17.05 -4.98 4.15
CA PHE A 135 17.91 -5.95 3.48
C PHE A 135 17.24 -7.31 3.30
N GLU A 136 16.51 -7.80 4.30
CA GLU A 136 15.75 -9.06 4.18
C GLU A 136 14.73 -9.00 3.03
N ILE A 137 13.94 -7.92 2.97
CA ILE A 137 12.97 -7.72 1.88
C ILE A 137 13.66 -7.60 0.54
N MET A 138 14.75 -6.81 0.43
CA MET A 138 15.50 -6.66 -0.81
C MET A 138 16.10 -8.00 -1.28
N LYS A 139 16.55 -8.84 -0.36
CA LYS A 139 17.03 -10.20 -0.66
C LYS A 139 15.93 -11.08 -1.23
N ASN A 140 14.74 -11.06 -0.61
CA ASN A 140 13.58 -11.81 -1.09
C ASN A 140 13.12 -11.35 -2.50
N LEU A 141 13.37 -10.09 -2.84
CA LEU A 141 13.07 -9.50 -4.15
C LEU A 141 14.26 -9.58 -5.13
N ASN A 142 15.41 -10.17 -4.74
CA ASN A 142 16.64 -10.25 -5.52
C ASN A 142 17.19 -8.89 -6.00
N ILE A 143 17.07 -7.85 -5.18
CA ILE A 143 17.57 -6.49 -5.44
C ILE A 143 18.58 -5.99 -4.39
N GLU A 144 19.03 -6.83 -3.47
CA GLU A 144 19.98 -6.46 -2.40
C GLU A 144 21.33 -5.99 -2.93
N HIS A 145 21.77 -6.54 -4.07
CA HIS A 145 23.01 -6.14 -4.73
C HIS A 145 22.99 -4.70 -5.25
N MET A 146 21.79 -4.10 -5.33
CA MET A 146 21.57 -2.71 -5.77
C MET A 146 21.37 -1.74 -4.60
N ALA A 147 21.58 -2.17 -3.35
CA ALA A 147 21.30 -1.37 -2.16
C ALA A 147 21.90 0.04 -2.21
N SER A 148 23.11 0.18 -2.77
CA SER A 148 23.84 1.44 -2.88
C SER A 148 23.60 2.19 -4.21
N SER A 149 22.89 1.60 -5.17
CA SER A 149 22.56 2.24 -6.44
C SER A 149 21.46 3.28 -6.26
N TYR A 150 21.51 4.38 -7.00
CA TYR A 150 20.42 5.35 -7.00
C TYR A 150 19.19 4.79 -7.72
N ALA A 151 18.00 5.09 -7.20
CA ALA A 151 16.75 4.58 -7.78
C ALA A 151 16.53 5.04 -9.24
N ARG A 152 17.09 6.18 -9.66
CA ARG A 152 17.07 6.64 -11.06
C ARG A 152 17.80 5.69 -12.02
N GLU A 153 18.78 4.94 -11.54
CA GLU A 153 19.63 4.04 -12.33
C GLU A 153 18.98 2.67 -12.58
N LEU A 154 17.88 2.39 -11.87
CA LEU A 154 17.15 1.15 -11.98
C LEU A 154 16.36 1.06 -13.27
N SER A 155 16.33 -0.15 -13.85
CA SER A 155 15.38 -0.47 -14.93
C SER A 155 13.91 -0.36 -14.45
N GLY A 156 12.97 -0.29 -15.39
CA GLY A 156 11.54 -0.22 -15.05
C GLY A 156 11.05 -1.41 -14.20
N GLY A 157 11.57 -2.62 -14.46
CA GLY A 157 11.27 -3.81 -13.65
C GLY A 157 11.82 -3.71 -12.23
N GLN A 158 13.07 -3.27 -12.09
CA GLN A 158 13.72 -3.08 -10.79
C GLN A 158 13.02 -1.98 -9.96
N LYS A 159 12.57 -0.89 -10.60
CA LYS A 159 11.75 0.14 -9.93
C LYS A 159 10.44 -0.43 -9.39
N LYS A 160 9.78 -1.34 -10.12
CA LYS A 160 8.57 -2.03 -9.64
C LYS A 160 8.86 -2.93 -8.44
N LEU A 161 9.98 -3.65 -8.43
CA LEU A 161 10.40 -4.45 -7.28
C LEU A 161 10.70 -3.58 -6.06
N LEU A 162 11.38 -2.43 -6.26
CA LEU A 162 11.61 -1.47 -5.19
C LEU A 162 10.29 -0.90 -4.63
N GLU A 163 9.34 -0.55 -5.48
CA GLU A 163 8.01 -0.10 -5.06
C GLU A 163 7.27 -1.18 -4.26
N LEU A 164 7.31 -2.43 -4.71
CA LEU A 164 6.76 -3.55 -3.97
C LEU A 164 7.41 -3.67 -2.59
N GLY A 165 8.75 -3.66 -2.52
CA GLY A 165 9.49 -3.70 -1.25
C GLY A 165 9.06 -2.59 -0.29
N ARG A 166 8.94 -1.36 -0.79
CA ARG A 166 8.45 -0.21 -0.02
C ARG A 166 7.02 -0.37 0.48
N SER A 167 6.20 -1.08 -0.26
CA SER A 167 4.81 -1.32 0.11
C SER A 167 4.67 -2.38 1.20
N ILE A 168 5.52 -3.41 1.19
CA ILE A 168 5.45 -4.52 2.15
C ILE A 168 6.25 -4.29 3.44
N ILE A 169 7.16 -3.31 3.48
CA ILE A 169 8.07 -3.10 4.63
C ILE A 169 7.34 -2.79 5.94
N ASN A 170 6.13 -2.26 5.86
CA ASN A 170 5.28 -1.95 7.01
C ASN A 170 4.29 -3.07 7.36
N ASP A 171 4.50 -4.30 6.84
CA ASP A 171 3.66 -5.46 7.07
C ASP A 171 2.17 -5.18 6.82
N PRO A 172 1.78 -4.79 5.59
CA PRO A 172 0.39 -4.53 5.30
C PRO A 172 -0.44 -5.80 5.43
N GLU A 173 -1.66 -5.65 5.92
CA GLU A 173 -2.64 -6.75 6.02
C GLU A 173 -3.29 -7.05 4.66
N ILE A 174 -3.43 -6.04 3.81
CA ILE A 174 -3.84 -6.14 2.40
C ILE A 174 -2.93 -5.28 1.54
N LEU A 175 -2.43 -5.84 0.45
CA LEU A 175 -1.72 -5.14 -0.62
C LEU A 175 -2.58 -5.19 -1.90
N LEU A 176 -2.86 -3.99 -2.46
CA LEU A 176 -3.63 -3.80 -3.70
C LEU A 176 -2.71 -3.36 -4.84
#